data_df7c0f9d63f186669c8c2b7827521b1e
#
_entry.id   df7c0f9d63f186669c8c2b7827521b1e
#
_cell.length_a   1.000
_cell.length_b   1.000
_cell.length_c   1.000
_cell.angle_alpha   90.00
_cell.angle_beta   90.00
_cell.angle_gamma   90.00
#
_symmetry.space_group_name_H-M   'P 1'
#
loop_
_entity.id
_entity.type
_entity.pdbx_description
1 polymer ?
#
loop_
_entity_poly.entity_id
_entity_poly.type
_entity_poly.pdbx_seq_one_letter_code
_entity_poly.pdbx_strand_id
1 'polypeptide(L)'
;MSEKEFNTYVDSHRENIEEIRDRAHMLHDSVNQHYDKTHPYGFHLDMVADSVFKYGYLVCQSPADVLPVFFAAFYHDSIEDARLTYNDVTKAARLFMGDEQAYIAAEMVYALTNEKGRTRAERANERYYQGIRETPYAPFLKLADRLANITYSCTHGNQSNKHMRQIYRDELPHFLEAINPHSSDPRRALPQEMIDRIYEVLKE
;
A
#
# COMPACT_ATOMS: atom_id res chain seq x y z
N MET A 1 -14.09 3.30 -12.03
CA MET A 1 -14.11 4.46 -12.98
C MET A 1 -13.29 4.13 -14.23
N SER A 2 -13.40 4.88 -15.31
CA SER A 2 -12.54 4.65 -16.47
C SER A 2 -11.10 5.12 -16.21
N GLU A 3 -10.13 4.50 -16.90
CA GLU A 3 -8.71 4.92 -16.82
C GLU A 3 -8.51 6.39 -17.18
N LYS A 4 -9.25 6.88 -18.20
CA LYS A 4 -9.20 8.29 -18.60
C LYS A 4 -9.68 9.24 -17.51
N GLU A 5 -10.77 8.91 -16.82
CA GLU A 5 -11.28 9.72 -15.71
C GLU A 5 -10.29 9.72 -14.55
N PHE A 6 -9.72 8.57 -14.22
CA PHE A 6 -8.70 8.42 -13.18
C PHE A 6 -7.46 9.28 -13.49
N ASN A 7 -6.89 9.15 -14.69
CA ASN A 7 -5.73 9.91 -15.11
C ASN A 7 -6.01 11.43 -15.16
N THR A 8 -7.20 11.83 -15.61
CA THR A 8 -7.59 13.25 -15.58
C THR A 8 -7.66 13.80 -14.15
N TYR A 9 -8.17 13.01 -13.21
CA TYR A 9 -8.20 13.40 -11.80
C TYR A 9 -6.79 13.50 -11.21
N VAL A 10 -5.95 12.49 -11.47
CA VAL A 10 -4.54 12.47 -11.02
C VAL A 10 -3.79 13.69 -11.54
N ASP A 11 -3.93 14.02 -12.82
CA ASP A 11 -3.25 15.18 -13.43
C ASP A 11 -3.72 16.50 -12.81
N SER A 12 -5.02 16.63 -12.51
CA SER A 12 -5.57 17.85 -11.89
C SER A 12 -5.23 17.99 -10.39
N HIS A 13 -4.82 16.91 -9.72
CA HIS A 13 -4.45 16.88 -8.29
C HIS A 13 -2.97 16.52 -8.07
N ARG A 14 -2.15 16.66 -9.11
CA ARG A 14 -0.72 16.28 -9.08
C ARG A 14 0.01 16.97 -7.93
N GLU A 15 -0.18 18.26 -7.74
CA GLU A 15 0.46 19.02 -6.65
C GLU A 15 0.11 18.47 -5.27
N ASN A 16 -1.16 18.10 -5.05
CA ASN A 16 -1.59 17.49 -3.79
C ASN A 16 -0.94 16.12 -3.58
N ILE A 17 -0.88 15.30 -4.62
CA ILE A 17 -0.26 13.96 -4.56
C ILE A 17 1.24 14.08 -4.27
N GLU A 18 1.93 15.01 -4.92
CA GLU A 18 3.35 15.30 -4.67
C GLU A 18 3.58 15.81 -3.24
N GLU A 19 2.72 16.69 -2.72
CA GLU A 19 2.85 17.18 -1.35
C GLU A 19 2.58 16.06 -0.32
N ILE A 20 1.62 15.17 -0.56
CA ILE A 20 1.37 13.98 0.28
C ILE A 20 2.64 13.11 0.30
N ARG A 21 3.21 12.84 -0.87
CA ARG A 21 4.47 12.10 -1.03
C ARG A 21 5.60 12.71 -0.21
N ASP A 22 5.86 14.00 -0.42
CA ASP A 22 6.99 14.67 0.23
C ASP A 22 6.85 14.68 1.76
N ARG A 23 5.64 14.88 2.27
CA ARG A 23 5.36 14.80 3.71
C ARG A 23 5.57 13.40 4.27
N ALA A 24 5.16 12.35 3.55
CA ALA A 24 5.40 10.97 3.96
C ALA A 24 6.89 10.64 3.97
N HIS A 25 7.65 11.08 2.96
CA HIS A 25 9.11 10.93 2.92
C HIS A 25 9.77 11.62 4.13
N MET A 26 9.46 12.90 4.35
CA MET A 26 9.98 13.66 5.49
C MET A 26 9.62 13.02 6.84
N LEU A 27 8.45 12.41 6.96
CA LEU A 27 8.02 11.73 8.16
C LEU A 27 8.94 10.55 8.49
N HIS A 28 9.21 9.67 7.52
CA HIS A 28 10.09 8.51 7.71
C HIS A 28 11.56 8.94 7.89
N ASP A 29 12.01 9.98 7.20
CA ASP A 29 13.34 10.54 7.39
C ASP A 29 13.51 11.12 8.80
N SER A 30 12.48 11.73 9.37
CA SER A 30 12.51 12.31 10.72
C SER A 30 12.76 11.28 11.83
N VAL A 31 12.41 10.02 11.58
CA VAL A 31 12.67 8.89 12.49
C VAL A 31 13.85 8.03 12.05
N ASN A 32 14.61 8.49 11.04
CA ASN A 32 15.78 7.81 10.47
C ASN A 32 15.45 6.40 9.96
N GLN A 33 14.25 6.23 9.36
CA GLN A 33 13.82 4.97 8.77
C GLN A 33 14.41 4.83 7.37
N HIS A 34 15.00 3.67 7.07
CA HIS A 34 15.56 3.33 5.78
C HIS A 34 14.96 2.04 5.27
N TYR A 35 14.78 1.94 3.95
CA TYR A 35 14.33 0.71 3.32
C TYR A 35 15.44 -0.34 3.27
N ASP A 36 16.64 0.10 2.93
CA ASP A 36 17.87 -0.69 3.01
C ASP A 36 19.08 0.21 3.36
N LYS A 37 20.30 -0.30 3.18
CA LYS A 37 21.54 0.44 3.47
C LYS A 37 21.77 1.66 2.59
N THR A 38 21.12 1.73 1.43
CA THR A 38 21.36 2.73 0.38
C THR A 38 20.15 3.58 0.04
N HIS A 39 18.93 3.10 0.34
CA HIS A 39 17.68 3.76 0.00
C HIS A 39 16.96 4.28 1.24
N PRO A 40 16.52 5.55 1.27
CA PRO A 40 15.59 6.05 2.28
C PRO A 40 14.25 5.30 2.17
N TYR A 41 13.45 5.35 3.21
CA TYR A 41 12.18 4.63 3.22
C TYR A 41 11.19 5.13 2.15
N GLY A 42 11.27 6.42 1.80
CA GLY A 42 10.49 7.01 0.71
C GLY A 42 10.58 6.26 -0.61
N PHE A 43 11.70 5.59 -0.89
CA PHE A 43 11.86 4.74 -2.05
C PHE A 43 10.82 3.60 -2.11
N HIS A 44 10.51 2.97 -0.96
CA HIS A 44 9.46 1.96 -0.87
C HIS A 44 8.08 2.55 -1.06
N LEU A 45 7.81 3.69 -0.43
CA LEU A 45 6.53 4.38 -0.56
C LEU A 45 6.23 4.75 -2.01
N ASP A 46 7.25 5.22 -2.74
CA ASP A 46 7.14 5.50 -4.18
C ASP A 46 6.80 4.25 -4.99
N MET A 47 7.44 3.11 -4.73
CA MET A 47 7.11 1.85 -5.42
C MET A 47 5.66 1.39 -5.16
N VAL A 48 5.13 1.62 -3.97
CA VAL A 48 3.72 1.31 -3.66
C VAL A 48 2.79 2.26 -4.41
N ALA A 49 3.10 3.55 -4.41
CA ALA A 49 2.32 4.57 -5.13
C ALA A 49 2.36 4.37 -6.65
N ASP A 50 3.46 3.88 -7.24
CA ASP A 50 3.56 3.51 -8.66
C ASP A 50 2.49 2.46 -9.04
N SER A 51 2.19 1.53 -8.12
CA SER A 51 1.10 0.58 -8.32
C SER A 51 -0.28 1.26 -8.32
N VAL A 52 -0.47 2.30 -7.52
CA VAL A 52 -1.71 3.10 -7.52
C VAL A 52 -1.84 3.89 -8.82
N PHE A 53 -0.76 4.53 -9.30
CA PHE A 53 -0.76 5.22 -10.59
C PHE A 53 -1.15 4.29 -11.74
N LYS A 54 -0.64 3.07 -11.73
CA LYS A 54 -0.83 2.10 -12.82
C LYS A 54 -2.15 1.36 -12.77
N TYR A 55 -2.65 1.00 -11.59
CA TYR A 55 -3.77 0.07 -11.42
C TYR A 55 -4.94 0.66 -10.64
N GLY A 56 -4.82 1.87 -10.08
CA GLY A 56 -5.85 2.47 -9.21
C GLY A 56 -7.21 2.64 -9.91
N TYR A 57 -7.22 2.89 -11.22
CA TYR A 57 -8.45 2.99 -11.99
C TYR A 57 -9.30 1.72 -11.98
N LEU A 58 -8.68 0.54 -11.76
CA LEU A 58 -9.36 -0.75 -11.71
C LEU A 58 -10.18 -0.93 -10.42
N VAL A 59 -9.82 -0.23 -9.35
CA VAL A 59 -10.48 -0.37 -8.04
C VAL A 59 -11.25 0.87 -7.62
N CYS A 60 -10.79 2.09 -7.89
CA CYS A 60 -11.50 3.31 -7.56
C CYS A 60 -12.83 3.39 -8.29
N GLN A 61 -13.91 3.64 -7.56
CA GLN A 61 -15.27 3.68 -8.11
C GLN A 61 -15.66 5.10 -8.55
N SER A 62 -15.05 6.11 -7.94
CA SER A 62 -15.33 7.52 -8.18
C SER A 62 -14.07 8.38 -8.02
N PRO A 63 -14.06 9.64 -8.51
CA PRO A 63 -12.99 10.58 -8.25
C PRO A 63 -12.71 10.83 -6.76
N ALA A 64 -13.72 10.69 -5.90
CA ALA A 64 -13.58 10.89 -4.46
C ALA A 64 -12.69 9.84 -3.79
N ASP A 65 -12.48 8.68 -4.42
CA ASP A 65 -11.69 7.58 -3.87
C ASP A 65 -10.19 7.75 -4.15
N VAL A 66 -9.83 8.52 -5.18
CA VAL A 66 -8.47 8.53 -5.75
C VAL A 66 -7.47 9.10 -4.74
N LEU A 67 -7.75 10.30 -4.20
CA LEU A 67 -6.81 10.96 -3.27
C LEU A 67 -6.64 10.20 -1.95
N PRO A 68 -7.71 9.65 -1.31
CA PRO A 68 -7.58 8.75 -0.18
C PRO A 68 -6.69 7.52 -0.43
N VAL A 69 -6.79 6.89 -1.61
CA VAL A 69 -5.98 5.73 -1.97
C VAL A 69 -4.51 6.11 -2.15
N PHE A 70 -4.19 7.24 -2.79
CA PHE A 70 -2.82 7.76 -2.85
C PHE A 70 -2.27 8.09 -1.48
N PHE A 71 -3.06 8.78 -0.65
CA PHE A 71 -2.65 9.08 0.71
C PHE A 71 -2.30 7.80 1.48
N ALA A 72 -3.18 6.80 1.43
CA ALA A 72 -2.94 5.55 2.12
C ALA A 72 -1.72 4.77 1.56
N ALA A 73 -1.44 4.85 0.26
CA ALA A 73 -0.24 4.26 -0.33
C ALA A 73 1.06 4.89 0.24
N PHE A 74 1.10 6.22 0.38
CA PHE A 74 2.26 6.91 0.95
C PHE A 74 2.36 6.80 2.48
N TYR A 75 1.24 6.63 3.18
CA TYR A 75 1.21 6.61 4.66
C TYR A 75 1.02 5.20 5.26
N HIS A 76 0.97 4.12 4.45
CA HIS A 76 0.59 2.78 4.92
C HIS A 76 1.43 2.27 6.10
N ASP A 77 2.71 2.59 6.16
CA ASP A 77 3.62 2.19 7.22
C ASP A 77 3.86 3.28 8.29
N SER A 78 3.14 4.41 8.21
CA SER A 78 3.38 5.56 9.09
C SER A 78 3.08 5.27 10.58
N ILE A 79 2.11 4.41 10.87
CA ILE A 79 1.79 3.99 12.23
C ILE A 79 2.85 3.00 12.74
N GLU A 80 3.25 2.03 11.91
CA GLU A 80 4.18 0.98 12.30
C GLU A 80 5.60 1.52 12.47
N ASP A 81 6.09 2.23 11.47
CA ASP A 81 7.49 2.62 11.36
C ASP A 81 7.77 4.05 11.81
N ALA A 82 6.86 4.99 11.53
CA ALA A 82 7.05 6.40 11.90
C ALA A 82 6.30 6.82 13.18
N ARG A 83 5.70 5.86 13.89
CA ARG A 83 5.08 6.05 15.22
C ARG A 83 3.89 7.01 15.26
N LEU A 84 3.21 7.22 14.15
CA LEU A 84 1.96 7.97 14.17
C LEU A 84 0.87 7.18 14.88
N THR A 85 -0.08 7.91 15.45
CA THR A 85 -1.34 7.33 15.91
C THR A 85 -2.38 7.43 14.78
N TYR A 86 -3.47 6.67 14.88
CA TYR A 86 -4.64 6.82 14.01
C TYR A 86 -5.11 8.27 13.90
N ASN A 87 -5.15 9.00 15.01
CA ASN A 87 -5.55 10.41 15.02
C ASN A 87 -4.56 11.31 14.29
N ASP A 88 -3.25 11.01 14.32
CA ASP A 88 -2.25 11.79 13.60
C ASP A 88 -2.38 11.56 12.10
N VAL A 89 -2.62 10.34 11.66
CA VAL A 89 -2.91 10.01 10.25
C VAL A 89 -4.17 10.73 9.77
N THR A 90 -5.25 10.70 10.55
CA THR A 90 -6.49 11.42 10.20
C THR A 90 -6.27 12.94 10.07
N LYS A 91 -5.50 13.53 10.99
CA LYS A 91 -5.14 14.97 10.92
C LYS A 91 -4.30 15.28 9.68
N ALA A 92 -3.33 14.42 9.35
CA ALA A 92 -2.52 14.59 8.16
C ALA A 92 -3.36 14.51 6.87
N ALA A 93 -4.29 13.55 6.78
CA ALA A 93 -5.19 13.42 5.63
C ALA A 93 -6.12 14.64 5.44
N ARG A 94 -6.59 15.25 6.53
CA ARG A 94 -7.43 16.46 6.50
C ARG A 94 -6.76 17.68 5.88
N LEU A 95 -5.46 17.69 5.72
CA LEU A 95 -4.76 18.76 5.02
C LEU A 95 -5.04 18.75 3.51
N PHE A 96 -5.47 17.61 2.96
CA PHE A 96 -5.62 17.39 1.53
C PHE A 96 -7.05 17.09 1.09
N MET A 97 -7.91 16.66 2.01
CA MET A 97 -9.26 16.18 1.68
C MET A 97 -10.25 16.47 2.79
N GLY A 98 -11.55 16.35 2.48
CA GLY A 98 -12.63 16.52 3.45
C GLY A 98 -12.66 15.41 4.51
N ASP A 99 -13.42 15.65 5.59
CA ASP A 99 -13.47 14.75 6.76
C ASP A 99 -13.80 13.30 6.43
N GLU A 100 -14.77 13.05 5.55
CA GLU A 100 -15.18 11.72 5.15
C GLU A 100 -14.05 10.97 4.43
N GLN A 101 -13.39 11.63 3.47
CA GLN A 101 -12.28 11.06 2.73
C GLN A 101 -11.06 10.84 3.63
N ALA A 102 -10.79 11.78 4.55
CA ALA A 102 -9.69 11.65 5.52
C ALA A 102 -9.90 10.48 6.48
N TYR A 103 -11.16 10.24 6.89
CA TYR A 103 -11.52 9.07 7.67
C TYR A 103 -11.26 7.77 6.88
N ILE A 104 -11.72 7.68 5.62
CA ILE A 104 -11.50 6.53 4.74
C ILE A 104 -10.00 6.27 4.56
N ALA A 105 -9.20 7.32 4.33
CA ALA A 105 -7.75 7.20 4.20
C ALA A 105 -7.09 6.65 5.48
N ALA A 106 -7.50 7.16 6.64
CA ALA A 106 -6.97 6.68 7.93
C ALA A 106 -7.35 5.23 8.24
N GLU A 107 -8.58 4.80 7.89
CA GLU A 107 -9.01 3.41 8.01
C GLU A 107 -8.15 2.47 7.15
N MET A 108 -7.81 2.86 5.93
CA MET A 108 -6.91 2.08 5.07
C MET A 108 -5.53 1.93 5.70
N VAL A 109 -4.93 3.03 6.18
CA VAL A 109 -3.62 3.00 6.84
C VAL A 109 -3.66 2.13 8.09
N TYR A 110 -4.70 2.26 8.90
CA TYR A 110 -4.88 1.46 10.11
C TYR A 110 -5.02 -0.04 9.81
N ALA A 111 -5.81 -0.40 8.79
CA ALA A 111 -5.99 -1.78 8.38
C ALA A 111 -4.67 -2.43 7.87
N LEU A 112 -3.76 -1.63 7.30
CA LEU A 112 -2.48 -2.10 6.80
C LEU A 112 -1.40 -2.22 7.89
N THR A 113 -1.65 -1.65 9.08
CA THR A 113 -0.73 -1.72 10.22
C THR A 113 -0.74 -3.12 10.84
N ASN A 114 0.42 -3.74 10.93
CA ASN A 114 0.58 -5.09 11.51
C ASN A 114 0.16 -5.16 12.97
N GLU A 115 -0.33 -6.31 13.40
CA GLU A 115 -0.57 -6.62 14.81
C GLU A 115 0.75 -6.72 15.59
N LYS A 116 0.67 -6.61 16.92
CA LYS A 116 1.83 -6.83 17.78
C LYS A 116 2.21 -8.31 17.80
N GLY A 117 3.48 -8.60 17.60
CA GLY A 117 3.97 -9.97 17.62
C GLY A 117 5.49 -10.05 17.53
N ARG A 118 6.06 -11.17 18.00
CA ARG A 118 7.50 -11.44 17.98
C ARG A 118 7.97 -12.00 16.65
N THR A 119 7.09 -12.68 15.93
CA THR A 119 7.37 -13.29 14.63
C THR A 119 6.52 -12.63 13.54
N ARG A 120 6.91 -12.83 12.29
CA ARG A 120 6.15 -12.38 11.12
C ARG A 120 4.73 -12.98 11.12
N ALA A 121 4.60 -14.27 11.43
CA ALA A 121 3.30 -14.95 11.48
C ALA A 121 2.39 -14.43 12.62
N GLU A 122 2.96 -14.09 13.77
CA GLU A 122 2.18 -13.47 14.85
C GLU A 122 1.66 -12.08 14.49
N ARG A 123 2.44 -11.31 13.74
CA ARG A 123 2.06 -9.95 13.31
C ARG A 123 1.05 -9.96 12.17
N ALA A 124 1.22 -10.88 11.20
CA ALA A 124 0.32 -11.07 10.06
C ALA A 124 -0.65 -12.25 10.35
N ASN A 125 -1.42 -12.14 11.44
CA ASN A 125 -2.38 -13.14 11.88
C ASN A 125 -3.76 -12.95 11.23
N GLU A 126 -4.72 -13.83 11.52
CA GLU A 126 -6.07 -13.78 10.95
C GLU A 126 -6.79 -12.46 11.25
N ARG A 127 -6.62 -11.88 12.43
CA ARG A 127 -7.24 -10.60 12.79
C ARG A 127 -6.73 -9.46 11.91
N TYR A 128 -5.44 -9.44 11.62
CA TYR A 128 -4.82 -8.51 10.69
C TYR A 128 -5.42 -8.65 9.28
N TYR A 129 -5.47 -9.87 8.75
CA TYR A 129 -6.03 -10.12 7.44
C TYR A 129 -7.53 -9.84 7.37
N GLN A 130 -8.27 -10.11 8.45
CA GLN A 130 -9.68 -9.73 8.54
C GLN A 130 -9.86 -8.21 8.41
N GLY A 131 -9.06 -7.41 9.11
CA GLY A 131 -9.09 -5.96 9.00
C GLY A 131 -8.86 -5.47 7.58
N ILE A 132 -7.88 -6.06 6.87
CA ILE A 132 -7.62 -5.76 5.46
C ILE A 132 -8.84 -6.10 4.59
N ARG A 133 -9.39 -7.31 4.71
CA ARG A 133 -10.54 -7.75 3.90
C ARG A 133 -11.79 -6.90 4.09
N GLU A 134 -12.02 -6.41 5.29
CA GLU A 134 -13.21 -5.63 5.64
C GLU A 134 -13.10 -4.16 5.24
N THR A 135 -11.88 -3.63 5.10
CA THR A 135 -11.63 -2.22 4.78
C THR A 135 -11.58 -2.00 3.26
N PRO A 136 -12.41 -1.12 2.68
CA PRO A 136 -12.35 -0.78 1.26
C PRO A 136 -10.94 -0.34 0.85
N TYR A 137 -10.48 -0.81 -0.32
CA TYR A 137 -9.17 -0.54 -0.92
C TYR A 137 -7.95 -1.11 -0.18
N ALA A 138 -8.06 -1.55 1.07
CA ALA A 138 -6.93 -2.12 1.80
C ALA A 138 -6.38 -3.42 1.17
N PRO A 139 -7.20 -4.33 0.60
CA PRO A 139 -6.67 -5.48 -0.15
C PRO A 139 -5.80 -5.06 -1.35
N PHE A 140 -6.24 -4.06 -2.12
CA PHE A 140 -5.48 -3.52 -3.24
C PHE A 140 -4.14 -2.92 -2.79
N LEU A 141 -4.16 -2.08 -1.75
CA LEU A 141 -2.96 -1.46 -1.21
C LEU A 141 -1.99 -2.50 -0.63
N LYS A 142 -2.51 -3.55 0.03
CA LYS A 142 -1.65 -4.64 0.52
C LYS A 142 -1.04 -5.45 -0.61
N LEU A 143 -1.76 -5.61 -1.73
CA LEU A 143 -1.21 -6.21 -2.93
C LEU A 143 -0.14 -5.32 -3.57
N ALA A 144 -0.32 -3.98 -3.57
CA ALA A 144 0.65 -3.01 -4.06
C ALA A 144 1.95 -3.05 -3.24
N ASP A 145 1.87 -3.04 -1.92
CA ASP A 145 3.01 -3.24 -1.01
C ASP A 145 3.74 -4.57 -1.31
N ARG A 146 2.99 -5.67 -1.47
CA ARG A 146 3.57 -6.97 -1.80
C ARG A 146 4.28 -6.95 -3.16
N LEU A 147 3.68 -6.33 -4.18
CA LEU A 147 4.29 -6.20 -5.51
C LEU A 147 5.58 -5.37 -5.45
N ALA A 148 5.59 -4.27 -4.72
CA ALA A 148 6.77 -3.44 -4.50
C ALA A 148 7.92 -4.25 -3.87
N ASN A 149 7.65 -4.95 -2.77
CA ASN A 149 8.64 -5.76 -2.07
C ASN A 149 9.17 -6.94 -2.92
N ILE A 150 8.30 -7.60 -3.69
CA ILE A 150 8.70 -8.68 -4.60
C ILE A 150 9.58 -8.12 -5.72
N THR A 151 9.16 -7.03 -6.37
CA THR A 151 9.92 -6.40 -7.45
C THR A 151 11.31 -6.02 -6.97
N TYR A 152 11.41 -5.37 -5.81
CA TYR A 152 12.71 -5.04 -5.21
C TYR A 152 13.58 -6.29 -4.96
N SER A 153 13.00 -7.35 -4.38
CA SER A 153 13.73 -8.58 -4.08
C SER A 153 14.25 -9.31 -5.32
N CYS A 154 13.61 -9.12 -6.47
CA CYS A 154 14.00 -9.72 -7.74
C CYS A 154 15.03 -8.88 -8.50
N THR A 155 14.97 -7.55 -8.40
CA THR A 155 15.85 -6.63 -9.14
C THR A 155 17.18 -6.36 -8.42
N HIS A 156 17.23 -6.53 -7.09
CA HIS A 156 18.43 -6.28 -6.28
C HIS A 156 19.06 -7.59 -5.81
N GLY A 157 20.12 -8.00 -6.49
CA GLY A 157 20.71 -9.36 -6.47
C GLY A 157 21.52 -9.77 -5.23
N ASN A 158 21.34 -9.17 -4.04
CA ASN A 158 22.03 -9.62 -2.84
C ASN A 158 21.45 -10.93 -2.26
N GLN A 159 22.16 -11.59 -1.34
CA GLN A 159 21.77 -12.89 -0.82
C GLN A 159 20.52 -12.82 0.07
N SER A 160 20.30 -11.71 0.77
CA SER A 160 19.10 -11.47 1.58
C SER A 160 17.87 -11.37 0.69
N ASN A 161 17.97 -10.66 -0.43
CA ASN A 161 16.87 -10.50 -1.39
C ASN A 161 16.50 -11.83 -2.07
N LYS A 162 17.49 -12.70 -2.39
CA LYS A 162 17.22 -14.04 -2.90
C LYS A 162 16.43 -14.90 -1.91
N HIS A 163 16.75 -14.80 -0.63
CA HIS A 163 16.01 -15.50 0.43
C HIS A 163 14.57 -14.95 0.55
N MET A 164 14.40 -13.63 0.55
CA MET A 164 13.07 -13.00 0.60
C MET A 164 12.23 -13.34 -0.63
N ARG A 165 12.81 -13.37 -1.83
CA ARG A 165 12.13 -13.83 -3.05
C ARG A 165 11.54 -15.23 -2.90
N GLN A 166 12.29 -16.18 -2.32
CA GLN A 166 11.78 -17.53 -2.09
C GLN A 166 10.63 -17.51 -1.08
N ILE A 167 10.76 -16.78 0.02
CA ILE A 167 9.69 -16.62 1.02
C ILE A 167 8.42 -16.07 0.36
N TYR A 168 8.52 -15.00 -0.43
CA TYR A 168 7.37 -14.41 -1.12
C TYR A 168 6.71 -15.37 -2.10
N ARG A 169 7.50 -16.18 -2.82
CA ARG A 169 6.99 -17.22 -3.73
C ARG A 169 6.18 -18.26 -2.97
N ASP A 170 6.70 -18.73 -1.85
CA ASP A 170 6.07 -19.80 -1.06
C ASP A 170 4.81 -19.29 -0.34
N GLU A 171 4.81 -18.03 0.12
CA GLU A 171 3.69 -17.40 0.80
C GLU A 171 2.57 -16.95 -0.14
N LEU A 172 2.86 -16.69 -1.42
CA LEU A 172 1.95 -15.98 -2.34
C LEU A 172 0.54 -16.58 -2.43
N PRO A 173 0.36 -17.91 -2.58
CA PRO A 173 -0.99 -18.48 -2.67
C PRO A 173 -1.82 -18.21 -1.41
N HIS A 174 -1.23 -18.43 -0.23
CA HIS A 174 -1.87 -18.17 1.04
C HIS A 174 -2.14 -16.68 1.26
N PHE A 175 -1.21 -15.83 0.87
CA PHE A 175 -1.35 -14.36 0.97
C PHE A 175 -2.54 -13.86 0.13
N LEU A 176 -2.67 -14.29 -1.12
CA LEU A 176 -3.79 -13.90 -1.99
C LEU A 176 -5.12 -14.34 -1.42
N GLU A 177 -5.20 -15.58 -0.92
CA GLU A 177 -6.39 -16.07 -0.24
C GLU A 177 -6.70 -15.25 1.03
N ALA A 178 -5.68 -14.92 1.82
CA ALA A 178 -5.85 -14.20 3.09
C ALA A 178 -6.38 -12.77 2.91
N ILE A 179 -6.01 -12.08 1.82
CA ILE A 179 -6.42 -10.67 1.60
C ILE A 179 -7.70 -10.52 0.76
N ASN A 180 -8.16 -11.56 0.07
CA ASN A 180 -9.36 -11.51 -0.76
C ASN A 180 -10.22 -12.79 -0.67
N PRO A 181 -11.10 -12.91 0.34
CA PRO A 181 -12.02 -14.03 0.42
C PRO A 181 -13.25 -13.77 -0.46
N HIS A 182 -13.08 -13.68 -1.78
CA HIS A 182 -14.17 -13.64 -2.77
C HIS A 182 -15.21 -12.51 -2.55
N SER A 183 -14.76 -11.32 -2.19
CA SER A 183 -15.64 -10.18 -2.02
C SER A 183 -16.30 -9.78 -3.34
N SER A 184 -17.62 -9.56 -3.31
CA SER A 184 -18.37 -8.97 -4.43
C SER A 184 -18.26 -7.42 -4.46
N ASP A 185 -17.70 -6.79 -3.44
CA ASP A 185 -17.48 -5.34 -3.39
C ASP A 185 -16.28 -4.98 -4.27
N PRO A 186 -16.45 -4.20 -5.36
CA PRO A 186 -15.35 -3.84 -6.25
C PRO A 186 -14.23 -3.05 -5.55
N ARG A 187 -14.54 -2.36 -4.44
CA ARG A 187 -13.54 -1.65 -3.63
C ARG A 187 -12.61 -2.59 -2.85
N ARG A 188 -12.92 -3.88 -2.82
CA ARG A 188 -12.13 -4.93 -2.16
C ARG A 188 -11.53 -5.90 -3.18
N ALA A 189 -11.67 -5.59 -4.48
CA ALA A 189 -11.15 -6.44 -5.55
C ALA A 189 -9.61 -6.38 -5.60
N LEU A 190 -9.02 -7.50 -6.00
CA LEU A 190 -7.61 -7.57 -6.39
C LEU A 190 -7.54 -7.54 -7.92
N PRO A 191 -6.89 -6.52 -8.53
CA PRO A 191 -6.72 -6.49 -9.97
C PRO A 191 -5.93 -7.70 -10.47
N GLN A 192 -6.51 -8.46 -11.40
CA GLN A 192 -5.85 -9.66 -11.96
C GLN A 192 -4.51 -9.31 -12.61
N GLU A 193 -4.43 -8.16 -13.25
CA GLU A 193 -3.20 -7.65 -13.88
C GLU A 193 -2.03 -7.48 -12.89
N MET A 194 -2.33 -7.08 -11.63
CA MET A 194 -1.31 -7.01 -10.58
C MET A 194 -0.87 -8.40 -10.12
N ILE A 195 -1.80 -9.33 -10.00
CA ILE A 195 -1.51 -10.73 -9.64
C ILE A 195 -0.64 -11.35 -10.72
N ASP A 196 -1.00 -11.17 -11.99
CA ASP A 196 -0.23 -11.68 -13.13
C ASP A 196 1.18 -11.08 -13.13
N ARG A 197 1.30 -9.77 -12.86
CA ARG A 197 2.62 -9.10 -12.76
C ARG A 197 3.47 -9.67 -11.63
N ILE A 198 2.90 -9.99 -10.48
CA ILE A 198 3.63 -10.65 -9.37
C ILE A 198 4.19 -12.00 -9.84
N TYR A 199 3.37 -12.82 -10.51
CA TYR A 199 3.83 -14.11 -11.01
C TYR A 199 4.91 -13.98 -12.10
N GLU A 200 4.82 -12.99 -12.96
CA GLU A 200 5.88 -12.69 -13.95
C GLU A 200 7.20 -12.37 -13.27
N VAL A 201 7.19 -11.39 -12.35
CA VAL A 201 8.40 -10.96 -11.61
C VAL A 201 9.03 -12.11 -10.82
N LEU A 202 8.23 -13.01 -10.27
CA LEU A 202 8.74 -14.17 -9.54
C LEU A 202 9.32 -15.27 -10.45
N LYS A 203 9.01 -15.28 -11.76
CA LYS A 203 9.61 -16.22 -12.73
C LYS A 203 10.99 -15.78 -13.20
N GLU A 204 11.24 -14.47 -13.26
CA GLU A 204 12.55 -13.89 -13.60
C GLU A 204 13.62 -14.19 -12.52
#